data_b8bfba7072b4cdf09818c886812d8b57
#
_entry.id   b8bfba7072b4cdf09818c886812d8b57
#
_cell.length_a   1.000
_cell.length_b   1.000
_cell.length_c   1.000
_cell.angle_alpha   90.00
_cell.angle_beta   90.00
_cell.angle_gamma   90.00
#
_symmetry.space_group_name_H-M   'P 1'
#
loop_
_entity.id
_entity.type
_entity.pdbx_description
1 polymer ?
#
loop_
_entity_poly.entity_id
_entity_poly.type
_entity_poly.pdbx_seq_one_letter_code
_entity_poly.pdbx_strand_id
1 'polypeptide(L)'
;MEHAYLGIDVGSISTKGVIIDRDNRILSSQYIWTQGDPIRAVKELVCLLEKQFDKEHYRIVATGATGSARKLVGAILGATMVKNEITAHAVGTTTFYPDVRTILEIGGQDSKIILVENGVAVDYAMNTLCAAGTGAFLSSQAKRLGIEVEEIGAYALRSTHPTQIAARCTVFAESDLVHKIQMGHPREDIIAGVCNAVASNYLNNVGKGKKILSPVVFQGGVSKNQGVVAAFERALGCKVIVDPNGHLMGALGAAILARRGSKRQDFDFSVENMDFRTREAGCGGCSNQCEIICVYRGDELIDSWGNRCERGAQAH
;
A
#
# COMPACT_ATOMS: atom_id res chain seq x y z
N MET A 1 -20.55 7.63 -23.90
CA MET A 1 -19.39 7.50 -23.03
C MET A 1 -19.69 6.42 -21.99
N GLU A 2 -18.83 5.45 -21.87
CA GLU A 2 -18.93 4.41 -20.85
C GLU A 2 -18.46 4.93 -19.48
N HIS A 3 -18.93 4.32 -18.41
CA HIS A 3 -18.57 4.72 -17.06
C HIS A 3 -17.23 4.11 -16.66
N ALA A 4 -16.36 4.94 -16.10
CA ALA A 4 -15.11 4.56 -15.46
C ALA A 4 -15.07 4.97 -13.98
N TYR A 5 -14.16 4.39 -13.22
CA TYR A 5 -14.05 4.56 -11.79
C TYR A 5 -12.57 4.73 -11.42
N LEU A 6 -12.25 5.81 -10.74
CA LEU A 6 -10.90 6.11 -10.28
C LEU A 6 -10.71 5.61 -8.85
N GLY A 7 -9.59 4.93 -8.59
CA GLY A 7 -9.15 4.57 -7.24
C GLY A 7 -7.72 5.05 -6.98
N ILE A 8 -7.51 5.72 -5.85
CA ILE A 8 -6.18 6.18 -5.44
C ILE A 8 -5.85 5.63 -4.05
N ASP A 9 -4.65 5.07 -3.94
CA ASP A 9 -4.04 4.59 -2.70
C ASP A 9 -2.78 5.40 -2.40
N VAL A 10 -2.81 6.20 -1.33
CA VAL A 10 -1.67 7.04 -0.92
C VAL A 10 -1.08 6.53 0.37
N GLY A 11 0.05 5.85 0.21
CA GLY A 11 0.92 5.44 1.32
C GLY A 11 2.02 6.47 1.58
N SER A 12 2.75 6.29 2.68
CA SER A 12 3.89 7.15 3.07
C SER A 12 5.05 7.11 2.08
N ILE A 13 5.27 5.96 1.43
CA ILE A 13 6.37 5.76 0.46
C ILE A 13 5.91 5.91 -0.98
N SER A 14 4.74 5.36 -1.33
CA SER A 14 4.27 5.31 -2.71
C SER A 14 2.80 5.67 -2.84
N THR A 15 2.48 6.32 -3.96
CA THR A 15 1.13 6.69 -4.37
C THR A 15 0.78 5.93 -5.64
N LYS A 16 -0.38 5.28 -5.65
CA LYS A 16 -0.86 4.45 -6.75
C LYS A 16 -2.24 4.91 -7.16
N GLY A 17 -2.51 4.84 -8.46
CA GLY A 17 -3.83 5.14 -8.99
C GLY A 17 -4.19 4.19 -10.12
N VAL A 18 -5.47 3.87 -10.20
CA VAL A 18 -6.03 3.07 -11.28
C VAL A 18 -7.36 3.66 -11.71
N ILE A 19 -7.64 3.59 -13.01
CA ILE A 19 -8.96 3.82 -13.58
C ILE A 19 -9.44 2.49 -14.13
N ILE A 20 -10.63 2.06 -13.74
CA ILE A 20 -11.24 0.81 -14.20
C ILE A 20 -12.57 1.08 -14.89
N ASP A 21 -12.97 0.17 -15.79
CA ASP A 21 -14.32 0.12 -16.33
C ASP A 21 -15.30 -0.60 -15.40
N ARG A 22 -16.53 -0.78 -15.86
CA ARG A 22 -17.57 -1.50 -15.12
C ARG A 22 -17.26 -2.98 -14.87
N ASP A 23 -16.41 -3.58 -15.71
CA ASP A 23 -16.01 -5.00 -15.65
C ASP A 23 -14.69 -5.21 -14.90
N ASN A 24 -14.18 -4.15 -14.24
CA ASN A 24 -12.91 -4.08 -13.50
C ASN A 24 -11.65 -4.21 -14.38
N ARG A 25 -11.75 -3.97 -15.70
CA ARG A 25 -10.57 -3.88 -16.56
C ARG A 25 -9.86 -2.57 -16.29
N ILE A 26 -8.53 -2.64 -16.18
CA ILE A 26 -7.69 -1.45 -15.98
C ILE A 26 -7.59 -0.70 -17.30
N LEU A 27 -8.07 0.55 -17.32
CA LEU A 27 -8.00 1.47 -18.45
C LEU A 27 -6.72 2.32 -18.37
N SER A 28 -6.31 2.69 -17.15
CA SER A 28 -5.09 3.45 -16.89
C SER A 28 -4.59 3.10 -15.49
N SER A 29 -3.27 3.06 -15.31
CA SER A 29 -2.67 2.85 -13.97
C SER A 29 -1.32 3.53 -13.85
N GLN A 30 -1.02 4.01 -12.65
CA GLN A 30 0.26 4.65 -12.32
C GLN A 30 0.71 4.28 -10.91
N TYR A 31 2.02 4.23 -10.74
CA TYR A 31 2.69 4.02 -9.47
C TYR A 31 3.87 4.99 -9.38
N ILE A 32 3.85 5.88 -8.38
CA ILE A 32 4.90 6.88 -8.17
C ILE A 32 5.33 6.92 -6.70
N TRP A 33 6.47 7.56 -6.44
CA TRP A 33 6.97 7.77 -5.09
C TRP A 33 6.29 9.00 -4.44
N THR A 34 5.81 8.85 -3.20
CA THR A 34 5.15 9.96 -2.45
C THR A 34 6.16 11.04 -2.05
N GLN A 35 7.38 10.64 -1.67
CA GLN A 35 8.48 11.55 -1.29
C GLN A 35 8.12 12.53 -0.17
N GLY A 36 7.26 12.12 0.78
CA GLY A 36 6.84 12.95 1.91
C GLY A 36 5.81 14.05 1.57
N ASP A 37 5.42 14.20 0.31
CA ASP A 37 4.44 15.20 -0.15
C ASP A 37 3.26 14.53 -0.86
N PRO A 38 2.22 14.12 -0.11
CA PRO A 38 1.06 13.45 -0.68
C PRO A 38 0.22 14.33 -1.62
N ILE A 39 0.21 15.67 -1.41
CA ILE A 39 -0.55 16.60 -2.27
C ILE A 39 0.10 16.62 -3.65
N ARG A 40 1.42 16.87 -3.71
CA ARG A 40 2.18 16.85 -4.95
C ARG A 40 2.05 15.49 -5.65
N ALA A 41 2.21 14.39 -4.90
CA ALA A 41 2.14 13.06 -5.47
C ALA A 41 0.77 12.75 -6.10
N VAL A 42 -0.34 13.15 -5.45
CA VAL A 42 -1.68 12.96 -6.01
C VAL A 42 -1.87 13.77 -7.28
N LYS A 43 -1.45 15.04 -7.31
CA LYS A 43 -1.54 15.90 -8.49
C LYS A 43 -0.75 15.32 -9.67
N GLU A 44 0.49 14.92 -9.44
CA GLU A 44 1.35 14.28 -10.44
C GLU A 44 0.73 12.96 -10.96
N LEU A 45 0.23 12.12 -10.04
CA LEU A 45 -0.43 10.86 -10.36
C LEU A 45 -1.66 11.08 -11.26
N VAL A 46 -2.52 12.05 -10.91
CA VAL A 46 -3.73 12.39 -11.69
C VAL A 46 -3.37 12.85 -13.09
N CYS A 47 -2.35 13.72 -13.24
CA CYS A 47 -1.83 14.14 -14.54
C CYS A 47 -1.31 12.96 -15.38
N LEU A 48 -0.58 12.02 -14.76
CA LEU A 48 -0.07 10.84 -15.46
C LEU A 48 -1.19 9.89 -15.89
N LEU A 49 -2.22 9.71 -15.05
CA LEU A 49 -3.39 8.91 -15.39
C LEU A 49 -4.19 9.53 -16.54
N GLU A 50 -4.35 10.86 -16.52
CA GLU A 50 -5.05 11.61 -17.57
C GLU A 50 -4.44 11.39 -18.96
N LYS A 51 -3.11 11.40 -19.05
CA LYS A 51 -2.38 11.19 -20.32
C LYS A 51 -2.62 9.83 -20.95
N GLN A 52 -3.02 8.83 -20.16
CA GLN A 52 -3.29 7.47 -20.63
C GLN A 52 -4.78 7.19 -20.79
N PHE A 53 -5.64 8.07 -20.27
CA PHE A 53 -7.07 7.84 -20.20
C PHE A 53 -7.80 8.31 -21.46
N ASP A 54 -8.60 7.43 -22.04
CA ASP A 54 -9.42 7.71 -23.22
C ASP A 54 -10.71 8.45 -22.84
N LYS A 55 -10.63 9.78 -22.86
CA LYS A 55 -11.75 10.69 -22.53
C LYS A 55 -12.86 10.72 -23.59
N GLU A 56 -12.62 10.20 -24.79
CA GLU A 56 -13.63 10.16 -25.84
C GLU A 56 -14.63 9.02 -25.61
N HIS A 57 -14.14 7.89 -25.13
CA HIS A 57 -14.94 6.69 -24.90
C HIS A 57 -15.47 6.60 -23.44
N TYR A 58 -14.70 7.08 -22.46
CA TYR A 58 -14.99 6.90 -21.04
C TYR A 58 -15.18 8.21 -20.28
N ARG A 59 -15.99 8.15 -19.22
CA ARG A 59 -16.20 9.20 -18.23
C ARG A 59 -16.05 8.66 -16.82
N ILE A 60 -15.22 9.28 -15.98
CA ILE A 60 -15.11 8.90 -14.57
C ILE A 60 -16.30 9.45 -13.81
N VAL A 61 -17.11 8.55 -13.23
CA VAL A 61 -18.37 8.89 -12.54
C VAL A 61 -18.32 8.65 -11.03
N ALA A 62 -17.24 8.08 -10.52
CA ALA A 62 -17.00 7.93 -9.09
C ALA A 62 -15.51 7.77 -8.80
N THR A 63 -15.08 8.25 -7.64
CA THR A 63 -13.70 8.25 -7.17
C THR A 63 -13.61 7.62 -5.80
N GLY A 64 -12.57 6.81 -5.57
CA GLY A 64 -12.27 6.15 -4.32
C GLY A 64 -10.88 6.51 -3.80
N ALA A 65 -10.76 6.74 -2.49
CA ALA A 65 -9.50 7.02 -1.83
C ALA A 65 -9.23 6.04 -0.69
N THR A 66 -7.98 5.57 -0.58
CA THR A 66 -7.49 4.69 0.49
C THR A 66 -6.04 5.01 0.85
N GLY A 67 -5.47 4.24 1.76
CA GLY A 67 -4.10 4.41 2.26
C GLY A 67 -4.01 5.28 3.52
N SER A 68 -2.78 5.57 3.95
CA SER A 68 -2.52 6.36 5.16
C SER A 68 -3.05 7.80 5.04
N ALA A 69 -2.91 8.43 3.87
CA ALA A 69 -3.38 9.80 3.60
C ALA A 69 -4.80 9.85 3.00
N ARG A 70 -5.61 8.79 3.11
CA ARG A 70 -6.92 8.66 2.45
C ARG A 70 -7.91 9.83 2.67
N LYS A 71 -7.90 10.45 3.87
CA LYS A 71 -8.78 11.59 4.16
C LYS A 71 -8.38 12.83 3.35
N LEU A 72 -7.09 13.17 3.38
CA LEU A 72 -6.52 14.26 2.60
C LEU A 72 -6.81 14.06 1.10
N VAL A 73 -6.51 12.87 0.59
CA VAL A 73 -6.73 12.52 -0.81
C VAL A 73 -8.21 12.52 -1.16
N GLY A 74 -9.06 12.03 -0.25
CA GLY A 74 -10.52 12.09 -0.41
C GLY A 74 -11.02 13.50 -0.56
N ALA A 75 -10.54 14.45 0.24
CA ALA A 75 -10.87 15.86 0.14
C ALA A 75 -10.37 16.48 -1.18
N ILE A 76 -9.12 16.23 -1.56
CA ILE A 76 -8.51 16.73 -2.80
C ILE A 76 -9.30 16.28 -4.04
N LEU A 77 -9.68 15.00 -4.10
CA LEU A 77 -10.40 14.42 -5.24
C LEU A 77 -11.91 14.70 -5.23
N GLY A 78 -12.47 15.22 -4.13
CA GLY A 78 -13.91 15.16 -3.90
C GLY A 78 -14.43 13.72 -3.92
N ALA A 79 -13.69 12.78 -3.29
CA ALA A 79 -13.93 11.37 -3.47
C ALA A 79 -15.33 10.93 -3.01
N THR A 80 -16.02 10.18 -3.86
CA THR A 80 -17.34 9.59 -3.53
C THR A 80 -17.26 8.47 -2.50
N MET A 81 -16.06 7.88 -2.32
CA MET A 81 -15.79 6.79 -1.39
C MET A 81 -14.40 6.92 -0.75
N VAL A 82 -14.35 6.95 0.57
CA VAL A 82 -13.09 6.91 1.35
C VAL A 82 -13.15 5.70 2.29
N LYS A 83 -12.20 4.78 2.17
CA LYS A 83 -12.10 3.57 3.00
C LYS A 83 -10.68 3.34 3.46
N ASN A 84 -10.53 2.62 4.58
CA ASN A 84 -9.23 2.19 5.06
C ASN A 84 -8.61 1.15 4.10
N GLU A 85 -7.31 1.01 4.19
CA GLU A 85 -6.51 0.14 3.32
C GLU A 85 -6.84 -1.35 3.49
N ILE A 86 -7.19 -1.80 4.71
CA ILE A 86 -7.58 -3.20 4.95
C ILE A 86 -8.80 -3.57 4.10
N THR A 87 -9.84 -2.73 4.15
CA THR A 87 -11.04 -2.91 3.34
C THR A 87 -10.74 -2.86 1.84
N ALA A 88 -9.92 -1.89 1.40
CA ALA A 88 -9.59 -1.74 -0.01
C ALA A 88 -8.80 -2.96 -0.52
N HIS A 89 -7.75 -3.39 0.19
CA HIS A 89 -6.98 -4.58 -0.17
C HIS A 89 -7.86 -5.84 -0.19
N ALA A 90 -8.70 -6.04 0.82
CA ALA A 90 -9.60 -7.20 0.86
C ALA A 90 -10.57 -7.20 -0.33
N VAL A 91 -11.23 -6.06 -0.61
CA VAL A 91 -12.18 -5.97 -1.74
C VAL A 91 -11.49 -6.14 -3.10
N GLY A 92 -10.32 -5.52 -3.28
CA GLY A 92 -9.52 -5.72 -4.49
C GLY A 92 -9.21 -7.19 -4.70
N THR A 93 -8.61 -7.84 -3.68
CA THR A 93 -8.18 -9.22 -3.78
C THR A 93 -9.36 -10.20 -3.97
N THR A 94 -10.41 -10.10 -3.16
CA THR A 94 -11.57 -11.02 -3.26
C THR A 94 -12.35 -10.87 -4.56
N THR A 95 -12.22 -9.74 -5.26
CA THR A 95 -12.84 -9.54 -6.57
C THR A 95 -12.16 -10.39 -7.65
N PHE A 96 -10.82 -10.51 -7.60
CA PHE A 96 -10.05 -11.29 -8.58
C PHE A 96 -9.76 -12.72 -8.11
N TYR A 97 -9.72 -12.94 -6.80
CA TYR A 97 -9.43 -14.22 -6.15
C TYR A 97 -10.53 -14.53 -5.12
N PRO A 98 -11.73 -14.95 -5.55
CA PRO A 98 -12.89 -15.12 -4.67
C PRO A 98 -12.67 -16.15 -3.56
N ASP A 99 -11.82 -17.15 -3.80
CA ASP A 99 -11.53 -18.23 -2.86
C ASP A 99 -10.38 -17.92 -1.90
N VAL A 100 -9.79 -16.71 -1.96
CA VAL A 100 -8.67 -16.31 -1.08
C VAL A 100 -9.04 -16.45 0.39
N ARG A 101 -8.12 -17.02 1.18
CA ARG A 101 -8.28 -17.18 2.63
C ARG A 101 -7.32 -16.31 3.42
N THR A 102 -6.17 -16.00 2.85
CA THR A 102 -5.16 -15.15 3.49
C THR A 102 -4.56 -14.20 2.48
N ILE A 103 -4.48 -12.93 2.84
CA ILE A 103 -3.79 -11.91 2.08
C ILE A 103 -2.57 -11.48 2.90
N LEU A 104 -1.39 -11.62 2.30
CA LEU A 104 -0.14 -11.06 2.80
C LEU A 104 0.09 -9.75 2.05
N GLU A 105 0.36 -8.66 2.74
CA GLU A 105 0.71 -7.40 2.12
C GLU A 105 1.98 -6.85 2.77
N ILE A 106 2.97 -6.49 1.92
CA ILE A 106 4.18 -5.81 2.34
C ILE A 106 4.35 -4.56 1.47
N GLY A 107 4.18 -3.43 2.12
CA GLY A 107 4.44 -2.11 1.56
C GLY A 107 5.88 -1.63 1.75
N GLY A 108 6.08 -0.33 1.56
CA GLY A 108 7.38 0.30 1.77
C GLY A 108 7.77 0.43 3.25
N GLN A 109 6.84 0.84 4.12
CA GLN A 109 7.11 1.08 5.55
C GLN A 109 6.27 0.23 6.49
N ASP A 110 5.21 -0.38 6.02
CA ASP A 110 4.31 -1.19 6.80
C ASP A 110 4.10 -2.57 6.17
N SER A 111 3.50 -3.45 6.93
CA SER A 111 3.09 -4.77 6.47
C SER A 111 1.80 -5.19 7.16
N LYS A 112 0.97 -5.95 6.46
CA LYS A 112 -0.36 -6.33 6.91
C LYS A 112 -0.66 -7.77 6.53
N ILE A 113 -1.37 -8.47 7.41
CA ILE A 113 -2.04 -9.73 7.10
C ILE A 113 -3.55 -9.54 7.22
N ILE A 114 -4.31 -10.06 6.27
CA ILE A 114 -5.78 -10.02 6.30
C ILE A 114 -6.28 -11.44 6.12
N LEU A 115 -7.09 -11.90 7.06
CA LEU A 115 -7.75 -13.20 6.99
C LEU A 115 -9.14 -13.01 6.41
N VAL A 116 -9.48 -13.85 5.44
CA VAL A 116 -10.72 -13.74 4.67
C VAL A 116 -11.57 -15.01 4.86
N GLU A 117 -12.85 -14.81 5.14
CA GLU A 117 -13.84 -15.89 5.16
C GLU A 117 -15.06 -15.45 4.34
N ASN A 118 -15.50 -16.33 3.43
CA ASN A 118 -16.66 -16.06 2.57
C ASN A 118 -16.59 -14.70 1.85
N GLY A 119 -15.38 -14.32 1.37
CA GLY A 119 -15.15 -13.08 0.66
C GLY A 119 -15.10 -11.81 1.54
N VAL A 120 -15.12 -11.95 2.87
CA VAL A 120 -15.10 -10.84 3.82
C VAL A 120 -13.86 -10.93 4.71
N ALA A 121 -13.21 -9.79 4.94
CA ALA A 121 -12.12 -9.70 5.92
C ALA A 121 -12.67 -9.88 7.33
N VAL A 122 -12.26 -10.95 8.02
CA VAL A 122 -12.73 -11.29 9.37
C VAL A 122 -11.72 -10.93 10.46
N ASP A 123 -10.45 -10.87 10.12
CA ASP A 123 -9.38 -10.52 11.05
C ASP A 123 -8.19 -9.92 10.30
N TYR A 124 -7.39 -9.10 10.95
CA TYR A 124 -6.17 -8.55 10.40
C TYR A 124 -5.14 -8.23 11.48
N ALA A 125 -3.90 -8.07 11.08
CA ALA A 125 -2.86 -7.45 11.89
C ALA A 125 -1.99 -6.55 11.01
N MET A 126 -1.39 -5.54 11.62
CA MET A 126 -0.51 -4.58 10.97
C MET A 126 0.77 -4.40 11.77
N ASN A 127 1.87 -4.24 11.06
CA ASN A 127 3.13 -3.76 11.60
C ASN A 127 3.44 -2.39 10.98
N THR A 128 3.39 -1.35 11.79
CA THR A 128 3.66 0.03 11.41
C THR A 128 4.92 0.60 12.06
N LEU A 129 5.56 -0.17 12.94
CA LEU A 129 6.67 0.31 13.77
C LEU A 129 8.03 -0.30 13.39
N CYS A 130 8.06 -1.54 12.89
CA CYS A 130 9.29 -2.26 12.62
C CYS A 130 9.56 -2.37 11.12
N ALA A 131 10.65 -1.78 10.64
CA ALA A 131 11.05 -1.83 9.24
C ALA A 131 11.52 -3.23 8.77
N ALA A 132 11.91 -4.14 9.67
CA ALA A 132 12.55 -5.41 9.34
C ALA A 132 11.74 -6.33 8.42
N GLY A 133 10.41 -6.23 8.45
CA GLY A 133 9.49 -7.00 7.58
C GLY A 133 8.89 -6.14 6.46
N THR A 134 9.57 -5.13 5.96
CA THR A 134 9.03 -4.17 4.98
C THR A 134 9.97 -3.94 3.79
N GLY A 135 9.48 -3.26 2.76
CA GLY A 135 10.25 -2.89 1.57
C GLY A 135 11.44 -1.97 1.88
N ALA A 136 11.31 -1.08 2.88
CA ALA A 136 12.39 -0.19 3.28
C ALA A 136 13.64 -0.95 3.77
N PHE A 137 13.44 -2.08 4.47
CA PHE A 137 14.55 -2.94 4.84
C PHE A 137 15.24 -3.53 3.61
N LEU A 138 14.49 -4.07 2.65
CA LEU A 138 15.07 -4.59 1.41
C LEU A 138 15.84 -3.52 0.64
N SER A 139 15.28 -2.33 0.49
CA SER A 139 15.95 -1.20 -0.19
C SER A 139 17.24 -0.79 0.51
N SER A 140 17.24 -0.77 1.86
CA SER A 140 18.45 -0.49 2.65
C SER A 140 19.54 -1.55 2.42
N GLN A 141 19.16 -2.84 2.41
CA GLN A 141 20.13 -3.91 2.17
C GLN A 141 20.64 -3.94 0.71
N ALA A 142 19.78 -3.67 -0.28
CA ALA A 142 20.17 -3.54 -1.68
C ALA A 142 21.24 -2.45 -1.85
N LYS A 143 20.99 -1.26 -1.31
CA LYS A 143 21.94 -0.14 -1.34
C LYS A 143 23.30 -0.52 -0.69
N ARG A 144 23.27 -1.21 0.44
CA ARG A 144 24.48 -1.68 1.14
C ARG A 144 25.28 -2.69 0.32
N LEU A 145 24.58 -3.56 -0.41
CA LEU A 145 25.19 -4.57 -1.29
C LEU A 145 25.58 -4.01 -2.67
N GLY A 146 25.25 -2.73 -2.96
CA GLY A 146 25.53 -2.10 -4.24
C GLY A 146 24.77 -2.77 -5.39
N ILE A 147 23.49 -3.10 -5.19
CA ILE A 147 22.56 -3.63 -6.20
C ILE A 147 21.27 -2.83 -6.17
N GLU A 148 20.51 -2.91 -7.25
CA GLU A 148 19.15 -2.37 -7.28
C GLU A 148 18.19 -3.29 -6.52
N VAL A 149 17.17 -2.70 -5.87
CA VAL A 149 16.22 -3.49 -5.06
C VAL A 149 15.44 -4.51 -5.89
N GLU A 150 15.22 -4.22 -7.14
CA GLU A 150 14.56 -5.08 -8.14
C GLU A 150 15.38 -6.35 -8.45
N GLU A 151 16.70 -6.30 -8.28
CA GLU A 151 17.59 -7.44 -8.55
C GLU A 151 17.65 -8.44 -7.39
N ILE A 152 17.25 -8.06 -6.17
CA ILE A 152 17.31 -8.91 -4.97
C ILE A 152 16.69 -10.29 -5.23
N GLY A 153 15.50 -10.32 -5.85
CA GLY A 153 14.80 -11.57 -6.12
C GLY A 153 15.60 -12.51 -7.01
N ALA A 154 16.17 -11.99 -8.10
CA ALA A 154 16.98 -12.79 -9.03
C ALA A 154 18.26 -13.33 -8.39
N TYR A 155 18.93 -12.52 -7.56
CA TYR A 155 20.09 -13.00 -6.78
C TYR A 155 19.69 -14.09 -5.79
N ALA A 156 18.61 -13.89 -5.02
CA ALA A 156 18.15 -14.84 -4.02
C ALA A 156 17.82 -16.21 -4.61
N LEU A 157 17.23 -16.25 -5.81
CA LEU A 157 16.85 -17.51 -6.47
C LEU A 157 18.05 -18.32 -6.99
N ARG A 158 19.25 -17.74 -7.10
CA ARG A 158 20.49 -18.45 -7.47
C ARG A 158 21.18 -19.09 -6.28
N SER A 159 20.73 -18.77 -5.07
CA SER A 159 21.30 -19.33 -3.84
C SER A 159 21.04 -20.83 -3.72
N THR A 160 22.08 -21.56 -3.33
CA THR A 160 21.99 -22.99 -3.01
C THR A 160 22.01 -23.24 -1.50
N HIS A 161 22.59 -22.34 -0.72
CA HIS A 161 22.74 -22.44 0.74
C HIS A 161 22.50 -21.07 1.42
N PRO A 162 21.23 -20.63 1.54
CA PRO A 162 20.92 -19.33 2.14
C PRO A 162 21.56 -19.18 3.52
N THR A 163 22.30 -18.07 3.72
CA THR A 163 22.90 -17.79 5.03
C THR A 163 21.84 -17.42 6.05
N GLN A 164 22.09 -17.75 7.30
CA GLN A 164 21.21 -17.34 8.39
C GLN A 164 21.43 -15.85 8.70
N ILE A 165 20.38 -15.04 8.56
CA ILE A 165 20.30 -13.62 8.91
C ILE A 165 19.23 -13.46 10.00
N ALA A 166 19.50 -12.61 11.00
CA ALA A 166 18.57 -12.39 12.11
C ALA A 166 17.24 -11.79 11.61
N ALA A 167 16.14 -12.46 11.92
CA ALA A 167 14.78 -12.05 11.58
C ALA A 167 14.11 -11.25 12.72
N ARG A 168 14.82 -10.30 13.32
CA ARG A 168 14.35 -9.47 14.44
C ARG A 168 14.42 -7.99 14.09
N CYS A 169 15.31 -7.25 14.73
CA CYS A 169 15.54 -5.85 14.46
C CYS A 169 16.47 -5.68 13.23
N THR A 170 16.22 -4.64 12.42
CA THR A 170 17.06 -4.29 11.26
C THR A 170 18.53 -4.14 11.62
N VAL A 171 18.86 -3.59 12.79
CA VAL A 171 20.24 -3.39 13.25
C VAL A 171 20.99 -4.73 13.37
N PHE A 172 20.34 -5.74 13.95
CA PHE A 172 20.97 -7.09 14.04
C PHE A 172 21.08 -7.76 12.68
N ALA A 173 20.05 -7.64 11.84
CA ALA A 173 20.08 -8.18 10.49
C ALA A 173 21.19 -7.53 9.65
N GLU A 174 21.43 -6.22 9.80
CA GLU A 174 22.53 -5.50 9.14
C GLU A 174 23.89 -5.95 9.66
N SER A 175 24.03 -6.13 10.97
CA SER A 175 25.28 -6.63 11.58
C SER A 175 25.61 -8.04 11.10
N ASP A 176 24.60 -8.92 11.04
CA ASP A 176 24.76 -10.28 10.50
C ASP A 176 25.19 -10.25 9.03
N LEU A 177 24.52 -9.41 8.21
CA LEU A 177 24.84 -9.27 6.79
C LEU A 177 26.31 -8.85 6.60
N VAL A 178 26.78 -7.81 7.32
CA VAL A 178 28.17 -7.35 7.25
C VAL A 178 29.13 -8.45 7.67
N HIS A 179 28.82 -9.17 8.76
CA HIS A 179 29.65 -10.28 9.23
C HIS A 179 29.74 -11.42 8.19
N LYS A 180 28.62 -11.78 7.55
CA LYS A 180 28.61 -12.81 6.50
C LYS A 180 29.42 -12.40 5.27
N ILE A 181 29.37 -11.12 4.87
CA ILE A 181 30.24 -10.59 3.80
C ILE A 181 31.72 -10.77 4.18
N GLN A 182 32.11 -10.37 5.40
CA GLN A 182 33.51 -10.48 5.88
C GLN A 182 33.98 -11.92 5.96
N MET A 183 33.10 -12.85 6.25
CA MET A 183 33.41 -14.30 6.24
C MET A 183 33.50 -14.90 4.83
N GLY A 184 33.25 -14.13 3.77
CA GLY A 184 33.36 -14.58 2.38
C GLY A 184 32.19 -15.45 1.92
N HIS A 185 31.02 -15.37 2.54
CA HIS A 185 29.84 -16.07 2.03
C HIS A 185 29.45 -15.56 0.63
N PRO A 186 28.97 -16.45 -0.27
CA PRO A 186 28.46 -16.04 -1.57
C PRO A 186 27.37 -15.00 -1.45
N ARG A 187 27.39 -14.02 -2.36
CA ARG A 187 26.44 -12.90 -2.37
C ARG A 187 24.99 -13.38 -2.49
N GLU A 188 24.74 -14.36 -3.33
CA GLU A 188 23.45 -14.99 -3.54
C GLU A 188 22.90 -15.61 -2.25
N ASP A 189 23.77 -16.27 -1.48
CA ASP A 189 23.37 -16.91 -0.22
C ASP A 189 23.03 -15.88 0.86
N ILE A 190 23.79 -14.77 0.90
CA ILE A 190 23.49 -13.65 1.80
C ILE A 190 22.14 -13.03 1.44
N ILE A 191 21.90 -12.74 0.15
CA ILE A 191 20.66 -12.11 -0.31
C ILE A 191 19.45 -13.03 -0.09
N ALA A 192 19.59 -14.34 -0.30
CA ALA A 192 18.54 -15.31 0.03
C ALA A 192 18.26 -15.34 1.54
N GLY A 193 19.31 -15.21 2.37
CA GLY A 193 19.18 -15.05 3.81
C GLY A 193 18.38 -13.81 4.21
N VAL A 194 18.60 -12.68 3.53
CA VAL A 194 17.81 -11.43 3.73
C VAL A 194 16.35 -11.67 3.38
N CYS A 195 16.03 -12.31 2.24
CA CYS A 195 14.64 -12.63 1.87
C CYS A 195 13.96 -13.53 2.90
N ASN A 196 14.69 -14.55 3.41
CA ASN A 196 14.20 -15.43 4.48
C ASN A 196 13.95 -14.65 5.78
N ALA A 197 14.83 -13.69 6.13
CA ALA A 197 14.67 -12.85 7.32
C ALA A 197 13.42 -11.95 7.21
N VAL A 198 13.14 -11.39 6.03
CA VAL A 198 11.90 -10.60 5.78
C VAL A 198 10.66 -11.46 6.01
N ALA A 199 10.57 -12.62 5.37
CA ALA A 199 9.41 -13.51 5.51
C ALA A 199 9.25 -14.00 6.97
N SER A 200 10.33 -14.39 7.63
CA SER A 200 10.30 -14.83 9.03
C SER A 200 9.91 -13.70 9.98
N ASN A 201 10.45 -12.49 9.79
CA ASN A 201 10.07 -11.32 10.58
C ASN A 201 8.58 -11.00 10.41
N TYR A 202 8.08 -10.99 9.18
CA TYR A 202 6.67 -10.79 8.88
C TYR A 202 5.78 -11.81 9.61
N LEU A 203 6.07 -13.10 9.48
CA LEU A 203 5.28 -14.16 10.10
C LEU A 203 5.33 -14.10 11.64
N ASN A 204 6.47 -13.71 12.23
CA ASN A 204 6.64 -13.58 13.67
C ASN A 204 5.97 -12.32 14.26
N ASN A 205 5.71 -11.31 13.45
CA ASN A 205 5.04 -10.06 13.88
C ASN A 205 3.56 -10.07 13.51
N VAL A 206 3.22 -9.89 12.24
CA VAL A 206 1.82 -9.78 11.82
C VAL A 206 1.13 -11.13 11.67
N GLY A 207 1.89 -12.19 11.37
CA GLY A 207 1.39 -13.56 11.28
C GLY A 207 1.22 -14.27 12.63
N LYS A 208 1.78 -13.70 13.70
CA LYS A 208 1.78 -14.35 15.02
C LYS A 208 0.37 -14.58 15.54
N GLY A 209 0.05 -15.83 15.85
CA GLY A 209 -1.28 -16.22 16.33
C GLY A 209 -2.38 -16.21 15.28
N LYS A 210 -2.07 -15.94 14.02
CA LYS A 210 -3.03 -15.96 12.92
C LYS A 210 -3.08 -17.34 12.27
N LYS A 211 -4.29 -17.80 11.94
CA LYS A 211 -4.50 -19.05 11.21
C LYS A 211 -4.38 -18.79 9.70
N ILE A 212 -3.16 -18.89 9.18
CA ILE A 212 -2.88 -18.70 7.76
C ILE A 212 -3.38 -19.91 6.99
N LEU A 213 -4.33 -19.70 6.08
CA LEU A 213 -4.96 -20.74 5.28
C LEU A 213 -4.77 -20.43 3.79
N SER A 214 -4.54 -21.49 3.00
CA SER A 214 -4.51 -21.42 1.54
C SER A 214 -5.94 -21.37 0.97
N PRO A 215 -6.17 -20.66 -0.15
CA PRO A 215 -5.22 -19.94 -0.99
C PRO A 215 -4.68 -18.67 -0.34
N VAL A 216 -3.36 -18.46 -0.49
CA VAL A 216 -2.64 -17.29 0.02
C VAL A 216 -2.31 -16.37 -1.16
N VAL A 217 -2.70 -15.10 -1.09
CA VAL A 217 -2.34 -14.07 -2.08
C VAL A 217 -1.36 -13.09 -1.44
N PHE A 218 -0.22 -12.84 -2.12
CA PHE A 218 0.77 -11.86 -1.69
C PHE A 218 0.74 -10.63 -2.58
N GLN A 219 0.66 -9.46 -1.97
CA GLN A 219 0.52 -8.16 -2.63
C GLN A 219 1.36 -7.07 -1.96
N GLY A 220 1.26 -5.83 -2.48
CA GLY A 220 2.16 -4.75 -2.13
C GLY A 220 3.41 -4.73 -3.00
N GLY A 221 4.25 -3.69 -2.87
CA GLY A 221 5.44 -3.51 -3.70
C GLY A 221 6.43 -4.67 -3.62
N VAL A 222 6.56 -5.28 -2.43
CA VAL A 222 7.50 -6.39 -2.19
C VAL A 222 7.06 -7.70 -2.84
N SER A 223 5.79 -7.86 -3.22
CA SER A 223 5.31 -9.07 -3.90
C SER A 223 5.98 -9.31 -5.26
N LYS A 224 6.58 -8.29 -5.87
CA LYS A 224 7.38 -8.43 -7.09
C LYS A 224 8.72 -9.14 -6.87
N ASN A 225 9.18 -9.24 -5.60
CA ASN A 225 10.45 -9.89 -5.26
C ASN A 225 10.27 -11.41 -5.14
N GLN A 226 10.67 -12.15 -6.18
CA GLN A 226 10.52 -13.60 -6.25
C GLN A 226 11.31 -14.35 -5.16
N GLY A 227 12.37 -13.77 -4.63
CA GLY A 227 13.12 -14.34 -3.50
C GLY A 227 12.29 -14.32 -2.20
N VAL A 228 11.54 -13.25 -1.95
CA VAL A 228 10.62 -13.15 -0.80
C VAL A 228 9.41 -14.05 -1.00
N VAL A 229 8.87 -14.15 -2.22
CA VAL A 229 7.80 -15.11 -2.56
C VAL A 229 8.23 -16.53 -2.22
N ALA A 230 9.40 -16.97 -2.72
CA ALA A 230 9.95 -18.29 -2.44
C ALA A 230 10.21 -18.51 -0.95
N ALA A 231 10.61 -17.46 -0.20
CA ALA A 231 10.79 -17.55 1.25
C ALA A 231 9.45 -17.78 1.97
N PHE A 232 8.38 -17.09 1.56
CA PHE A 232 7.04 -17.36 2.09
C PHE A 232 6.53 -18.75 1.75
N GLU A 233 6.69 -19.21 0.51
CA GLU A 233 6.28 -20.57 0.11
C GLU A 233 6.97 -21.64 0.96
N ARG A 234 8.27 -21.50 1.20
CA ARG A 234 9.02 -22.43 2.11
C ARG A 234 8.50 -22.37 3.54
N ALA A 235 8.30 -21.17 4.07
CA ALA A 235 7.87 -20.97 5.45
C ALA A 235 6.44 -21.44 5.72
N LEU A 236 5.54 -21.29 4.74
CA LEU A 236 4.12 -21.63 4.86
C LEU A 236 3.83 -23.08 4.39
N GLY A 237 4.75 -23.70 3.65
CA GLY A 237 4.53 -25.04 3.07
C GLY A 237 3.43 -25.09 2.01
N CYS A 238 3.08 -23.96 1.41
CA CYS A 238 2.06 -23.85 0.37
C CYS A 238 2.46 -22.85 -0.72
N LYS A 239 1.78 -22.92 -1.86
CA LYS A 239 1.96 -21.94 -2.93
C LYS A 239 1.39 -20.58 -2.54
N VAL A 240 2.11 -19.53 -2.95
CA VAL A 240 1.72 -18.14 -2.76
C VAL A 240 1.40 -17.53 -4.13
N ILE A 241 0.17 -17.05 -4.28
CA ILE A 241 -0.31 -16.42 -5.51
C ILE A 241 0.17 -14.97 -5.52
N VAL A 242 0.80 -14.55 -6.61
CA VAL A 242 1.19 -13.17 -6.85
C VAL A 242 0.47 -12.65 -8.09
N ASP A 243 -0.35 -11.61 -7.91
CA ASP A 243 -1.00 -10.92 -9.02
C ASP A 243 -0.02 -9.97 -9.71
N PRO A 244 0.02 -9.89 -11.05
CA PRO A 244 0.83 -8.89 -11.77
C PRO A 244 0.55 -7.45 -11.31
N ASN A 245 -0.70 -7.16 -10.92
CA ASN A 245 -1.16 -5.87 -10.40
C ASN A 245 -1.22 -5.83 -8.86
N GLY A 246 -0.62 -6.79 -8.16
CA GLY A 246 -0.65 -6.90 -6.71
C GLY A 246 -0.17 -5.64 -5.98
N HIS A 247 0.73 -4.87 -6.59
CA HIS A 247 1.21 -3.57 -6.10
C HIS A 247 0.17 -2.44 -6.24
N LEU A 248 -0.88 -2.62 -7.04
CA LEU A 248 -1.98 -1.68 -7.26
C LEU A 248 -3.26 -2.09 -6.51
N MET A 249 -3.25 -3.20 -5.79
CA MET A 249 -4.47 -3.82 -5.25
C MET A 249 -5.25 -2.92 -4.30
N GLY A 250 -4.59 -2.05 -3.53
CA GLY A 250 -5.25 -1.03 -2.72
C GLY A 250 -6.03 -0.02 -3.56
N ALA A 251 -5.43 0.51 -4.62
CA ALA A 251 -6.09 1.43 -5.54
C ALA A 251 -7.23 0.75 -6.33
N LEU A 252 -7.02 -0.51 -6.78
CA LEU A 252 -8.08 -1.32 -7.41
C LEU A 252 -9.26 -1.51 -6.48
N GLY A 253 -9.01 -1.86 -5.22
CA GLY A 253 -10.06 -2.00 -4.22
C GLY A 253 -10.83 -0.69 -3.97
N ALA A 254 -10.13 0.45 -3.94
CA ALA A 254 -10.76 1.76 -3.81
C ALA A 254 -11.65 2.10 -5.01
N ALA A 255 -11.20 1.83 -6.24
CA ALA A 255 -12.00 2.02 -7.46
C ALA A 255 -13.24 1.10 -7.48
N ILE A 256 -13.09 -0.19 -7.10
CA ILE A 256 -14.19 -1.14 -7.01
C ILE A 256 -15.22 -0.71 -5.94
N LEU A 257 -14.75 -0.21 -4.79
CA LEU A 257 -15.61 0.32 -3.74
C LEU A 257 -16.40 1.55 -4.21
N ALA A 258 -15.74 2.47 -4.93
CA ALA A 258 -16.41 3.63 -5.53
C ALA A 258 -17.46 3.18 -6.57
N ARG A 259 -17.16 2.18 -7.40
CA ARG A 259 -18.10 1.59 -8.37
C ARG A 259 -19.32 0.98 -7.70
N ARG A 260 -19.14 0.25 -6.59
CA ARG A 260 -20.23 -0.39 -5.82
C ARG A 260 -21.06 0.60 -5.02
N GLY A 261 -20.50 1.77 -4.69
CA GLY A 261 -21.22 2.83 -3.97
C GLY A 261 -22.34 3.46 -4.80
N SER A 262 -23.29 4.12 -4.14
CA SER A 262 -24.42 4.80 -4.78
C SER A 262 -24.12 6.23 -5.22
N LYS A 263 -23.13 6.88 -4.60
CA LYS A 263 -22.76 8.26 -4.96
C LYS A 263 -22.07 8.29 -6.32
N ARG A 264 -22.48 9.26 -7.14
CA ARG A 264 -21.86 9.56 -8.45
C ARG A 264 -21.47 11.03 -8.49
N GLN A 265 -20.30 11.28 -9.03
CA GLN A 265 -19.76 12.62 -9.23
C GLN A 265 -18.75 12.53 -10.35
N ASP A 266 -18.94 13.34 -11.38
CA ASP A 266 -18.01 13.41 -12.50
C ASP A 266 -16.66 13.93 -12.02
N PHE A 267 -15.59 13.36 -12.55
CA PHE A 267 -14.23 13.74 -12.27
C PHE A 267 -13.53 14.15 -13.57
N ASP A 268 -13.01 15.36 -13.61
CA ASP A 268 -12.52 16.02 -14.82
C ASP A 268 -11.00 16.25 -14.85
N PHE A 269 -10.24 15.67 -13.91
CA PHE A 269 -8.80 15.84 -13.76
C PHE A 269 -8.34 17.25 -13.38
N SER A 270 -9.23 18.20 -13.13
CA SER A 270 -8.90 19.62 -12.83
C SER A 270 -8.07 19.82 -11.55
N VAL A 271 -7.96 18.78 -10.73
CA VAL A 271 -7.21 18.76 -9.46
C VAL A 271 -5.74 19.19 -9.63
N GLU A 272 -5.14 18.94 -10.78
CA GLU A 272 -3.76 19.33 -11.08
C GLU A 272 -3.51 20.83 -10.90
N ASN A 273 -4.48 21.65 -11.33
CA ASN A 273 -4.40 23.11 -11.37
C ASN A 273 -4.90 23.78 -10.07
N MET A 274 -5.40 23.01 -9.10
CA MET A 274 -5.93 23.55 -7.85
C MET A 274 -4.82 23.75 -6.81
N ASP A 275 -4.88 24.82 -6.04
CA ASP A 275 -4.00 25.06 -4.90
C ASP A 275 -4.60 24.40 -3.64
N PHE A 276 -3.91 23.35 -3.14
CA PHE A 276 -4.28 22.67 -1.89
C PHE A 276 -3.23 22.90 -0.84
N ARG A 277 -3.68 23.19 0.38
CA ARG A 277 -2.80 23.30 1.55
C ARG A 277 -3.45 22.68 2.78
N THR A 278 -2.62 22.20 3.70
CA THR A 278 -3.04 21.73 5.01
C THR A 278 -2.58 22.70 6.08
N ARG A 279 -3.41 22.89 7.09
CA ARG A 279 -3.05 23.60 8.33
C ARG A 279 -3.48 22.78 9.52
N GLU A 280 -2.68 22.85 10.57
CA GLU A 280 -2.99 22.30 11.87
C GLU A 280 -3.65 23.36 12.74
N ALA A 281 -4.71 22.99 13.44
CA ALA A 281 -5.40 23.83 14.42
C ALA A 281 -5.61 23.05 15.71
N GLY A 282 -5.29 23.69 16.85
CA GLY A 282 -5.55 23.11 18.17
C GLY A 282 -7.01 23.33 18.59
N CYS A 283 -7.71 22.27 18.99
CA CYS A 283 -9.03 22.40 19.59
C CYS A 283 -8.94 22.79 21.08
N GLY A 284 -9.35 24.00 21.45
CA GLY A 284 -9.40 24.46 22.84
C GLY A 284 -10.64 24.05 23.61
N GLY A 285 -11.51 23.17 23.10
CA GLY A 285 -12.83 22.87 23.66
C GLY A 285 -12.85 21.99 24.90
N CYS A 286 -11.78 21.25 25.21
CA CYS A 286 -11.68 20.39 26.40
C CYS A 286 -10.22 19.94 26.66
N SER A 287 -9.99 19.19 27.72
CA SER A 287 -8.67 18.68 28.12
C SER A 287 -8.01 17.73 27.09
N ASN A 288 -8.75 17.20 26.11
CA ASN A 288 -8.17 16.35 25.07
C ASN A 288 -7.27 17.13 24.09
N GLN A 289 -7.44 18.46 23.98
CA GLN A 289 -6.63 19.32 23.11
C GLN A 289 -6.38 18.71 21.72
N CYS A 290 -7.46 18.26 21.05
CA CYS A 290 -7.36 17.57 19.76
C CYS A 290 -6.62 18.44 18.76
N GLU A 291 -5.69 17.81 18.05
CA GLU A 291 -5.01 18.35 16.87
C GLU A 291 -5.91 18.12 15.65
N ILE A 292 -6.33 19.20 15.01
CA ILE A 292 -7.24 19.16 13.88
C ILE A 292 -6.49 19.53 12.63
N ILE A 293 -6.56 18.65 11.64
CA ILE A 293 -6.00 18.90 10.32
C ILE A 293 -7.08 19.50 9.44
N CYS A 294 -6.84 20.69 8.93
CA CYS A 294 -7.72 21.41 8.01
C CYS A 294 -7.14 21.38 6.61
N VAL A 295 -7.97 21.07 5.62
CA VAL A 295 -7.59 21.07 4.19
C VAL A 295 -8.27 22.21 3.49
N TYR A 296 -7.47 23.03 2.84
CA TYR A 296 -7.94 24.20 2.07
C TYR A 296 -7.71 24.00 0.59
N ARG A 297 -8.64 24.53 -0.21
CA ARG A 297 -8.50 24.77 -1.65
C ARG A 297 -8.49 26.29 -1.87
N GLY A 298 -7.32 26.85 -2.17
CA GLY A 298 -7.13 28.29 -2.05
C GLY A 298 -7.39 28.76 -0.61
N ASP A 299 -8.39 29.61 -0.40
CA ASP A 299 -8.81 30.09 0.94
C ASP A 299 -10.05 29.35 1.49
N GLU A 300 -10.65 28.46 0.72
CA GLU A 300 -11.84 27.70 1.11
C GLU A 300 -11.44 26.47 1.93
N LEU A 301 -11.98 26.32 3.14
CA LEU A 301 -11.87 25.07 3.92
C LEU A 301 -12.78 24.02 3.29
N ILE A 302 -12.19 22.93 2.77
CA ILE A 302 -12.94 21.85 2.09
C ILE A 302 -13.17 20.62 2.97
N ASP A 303 -12.32 20.38 3.95
CA ASP A 303 -12.48 19.27 4.90
C ASP A 303 -11.63 19.50 6.16
N SER A 304 -12.03 18.85 7.27
CA SER A 304 -11.22 18.81 8.50
C SER A 304 -11.43 17.50 9.27
N TRP A 305 -10.40 17.05 10.00
CA TRP A 305 -10.48 15.85 10.84
C TRP A 305 -9.47 15.92 11.99
N GLY A 306 -9.61 14.99 12.94
CA GLY A 306 -8.77 14.92 14.16
C GLY A 306 -9.57 15.17 15.42
N ASN A 307 -10.74 15.81 15.29
CA ASN A 307 -11.67 16.03 16.39
C ASN A 307 -12.21 14.69 16.95
N ARG A 308 -12.29 14.57 18.27
CA ARG A 308 -12.87 13.42 18.98
C ARG A 308 -14.33 13.63 19.40
N CYS A 309 -14.87 14.81 19.19
CA CYS A 309 -16.26 15.17 19.51
C CYS A 309 -16.72 16.34 18.62
N GLU A 310 -18.02 16.61 18.62
CA GLU A 310 -18.63 17.66 17.79
C GLU A 310 -18.11 19.08 18.10
N ARG A 311 -17.65 19.35 19.34
CA ARG A 311 -17.07 20.67 19.69
C ARG A 311 -15.80 20.99 18.90
N GLY A 312 -15.02 19.97 18.51
CA GLY A 312 -13.83 20.15 17.68
C GLY A 312 -14.15 20.49 16.23
N ALA A 313 -15.32 20.13 15.73
CA ALA A 313 -15.78 20.46 14.39
C ALA A 313 -16.12 21.95 14.20
N GLN A 314 -16.28 22.71 15.29
CA GLN A 314 -16.63 24.13 15.31
C GLN A 314 -15.42 25.04 15.56
N ALA A 315 -14.21 24.48 15.67
CA ALA A 315 -13.00 25.22 16.05
C ALA A 315 -12.27 25.87 14.86
N HIS A 316 -12.97 26.14 13.74
CA HIS A 316 -12.38 26.66 12.50
C HIS A 316 -13.03 27.97 12.09
#